data_b047749690a09ef5fb53953df55e5023
#
_entry.id   b047749690a09ef5fb53953df55e5023
#
_cell.length_a   1.000
_cell.length_b   1.000
_cell.length_c   1.000
_cell.angle_alpha   90.00
_cell.angle_beta   90.00
_cell.angle_gamma   90.00
#
_symmetry.space_group_name_H-M   'P 1'
#
loop_
_entity.id
_entity.type
_entity.pdbx_description
1 polymer ?
#
loop_
_entity_poly.entity_id
_entity_poly.type
_entity_poly.pdbx_seq_one_letter_code
_entity_poly.pdbx_strand_id
1 'polypeptide(L)'
;MTKILLVQGANLSFLGRREPAIYGTTTAAELDILLQSHAKKHDYALDIFYSNIEGEAINRIYQAVDEGFEGLVMNPAGFTYAGFALKDCVKGAGLPYVEVHISNIAKRGIHCVLSDVSEGLITGFGKCTPIFSVWMPCLRSCEHGDRSRDLDRAGLR
;
A
#
# COMPACT_ATOMS: atom_id res chain seq x y z
N MET A 1 7.70 -2.12 18.13
CA MET A 1 6.70 -2.77 17.26
C MET A 1 6.58 -1.93 16.02
N THR A 2 6.92 -2.51 14.87
CA THR A 2 6.88 -1.83 13.58
C THR A 2 5.49 -1.30 13.27
N LYS A 3 5.39 -0.06 12.76
CA LYS A 3 4.12 0.57 12.38
C LYS A 3 4.04 0.71 10.87
N ILE A 4 2.99 0.18 10.27
CA ILE A 4 2.75 0.22 8.83
C ILE A 4 1.43 0.94 8.54
N LEU A 5 1.48 1.93 7.65
CA LEU A 5 0.29 2.55 7.09
C LEU A 5 -0.11 1.83 5.81
N LEU A 6 -1.37 1.40 5.74
CA LEU A 6 -2.00 0.91 4.52
C LEU A 6 -2.98 1.95 4.00
N VAL A 7 -2.69 2.52 2.83
CA VAL A 7 -3.62 3.43 2.14
C VAL A 7 -4.40 2.67 1.07
N GLN A 8 -5.69 2.68 1.20
CA GLN A 8 -6.67 2.14 0.26
C GLN A 8 -7.26 3.31 -0.54
N GLY A 9 -6.81 3.47 -1.77
CA GLY A 9 -7.16 4.60 -2.63
C GLY A 9 -8.62 4.59 -3.13
N ALA A 10 -8.90 5.53 -4.03
CA ALA A 10 -10.25 5.83 -4.47
C ALA A 10 -11.01 4.59 -4.97
N ASN A 11 -12.25 4.45 -4.48
CA ASN A 11 -13.21 3.38 -4.76
C ASN A 11 -12.97 2.05 -4.02
N LEU A 12 -11.91 1.86 -3.24
CA LEU A 12 -11.69 0.60 -2.53
C LEU A 12 -12.62 0.38 -1.34
N SER A 13 -13.20 1.43 -0.77
CA SER A 13 -14.28 1.29 0.20
C SER A 13 -15.53 0.57 -0.37
N PHE A 14 -15.64 0.49 -1.70
CA PHE A 14 -16.72 -0.18 -2.42
C PHE A 14 -16.37 -1.61 -2.87
N LEU A 15 -15.26 -2.15 -2.36
CA LEU A 15 -14.84 -3.53 -2.64
C LEU A 15 -15.93 -4.54 -2.22
N GLY A 16 -16.05 -5.64 -2.97
CA GLY A 16 -17.11 -6.63 -2.81
C GLY A 16 -18.41 -6.30 -3.58
N ARG A 17 -18.63 -5.03 -3.91
CA ARG A 17 -19.77 -4.57 -4.73
C ARG A 17 -19.32 -4.14 -6.12
N ARG A 18 -18.09 -3.64 -6.24
CA ARG A 18 -17.50 -3.15 -7.46
C ARG A 18 -16.97 -4.31 -8.29
N GLU A 19 -17.41 -4.45 -9.53
CA GLU A 19 -16.88 -5.37 -10.54
C GLU A 19 -16.43 -6.73 -9.97
N PRO A 20 -17.35 -7.56 -9.41
CA PRO A 20 -16.97 -8.81 -8.74
C PRO A 20 -16.20 -9.78 -9.63
N ALA A 21 -16.42 -9.68 -10.95
CA ALA A 21 -15.70 -10.49 -11.94
C ALA A 21 -14.19 -10.20 -11.99
N ILE A 22 -13.77 -9.01 -11.55
CA ILE A 22 -12.37 -8.56 -11.53
C ILE A 22 -11.79 -8.63 -10.11
N TYR A 23 -12.51 -8.09 -9.13
CA TYR A 23 -12.01 -7.88 -7.76
C TYR A 23 -12.51 -8.94 -6.76
N GLY A 24 -13.46 -9.80 -7.14
CA GLY A 24 -14.07 -10.75 -6.22
C GLY A 24 -15.21 -10.14 -5.40
N THR A 25 -15.72 -10.93 -4.45
CA THR A 25 -16.87 -10.57 -3.59
C THR A 25 -16.49 -10.20 -2.17
N THR A 26 -15.21 -10.34 -1.80
CA THR A 26 -14.72 -9.94 -0.46
C THR A 26 -14.89 -8.44 -0.29
N THR A 27 -15.59 -8.04 0.76
CA THR A 27 -15.82 -6.64 1.10
C THR A 27 -14.59 -5.99 1.71
N ALA A 28 -14.55 -4.66 1.74
CA ALA A 28 -13.49 -3.92 2.41
C ALA A 28 -13.38 -4.30 3.90
N ALA A 29 -14.51 -4.41 4.60
CA ALA A 29 -14.54 -4.78 6.01
C ALA A 29 -14.01 -6.21 6.27
N GLU A 30 -14.35 -7.17 5.43
CA GLU A 30 -13.81 -8.54 5.52
C GLU A 30 -12.30 -8.56 5.26
N LEU A 31 -11.83 -7.78 4.29
CA LEU A 31 -10.41 -7.64 4.01
C LEU A 31 -9.67 -7.04 5.21
N ASP A 32 -10.21 -5.99 5.83
CA ASP A 32 -9.61 -5.34 7.00
C ASP A 32 -9.46 -6.31 8.18
N ILE A 33 -10.47 -7.14 8.43
CA ILE A 33 -10.41 -8.18 9.47
C ILE A 33 -9.25 -9.15 9.21
N LEU A 34 -9.07 -9.60 7.96
CA LEU A 34 -8.00 -10.50 7.58
C LEU A 34 -6.63 -9.85 7.76
N LEU A 35 -6.48 -8.59 7.33
CA LEU A 35 -5.24 -7.83 7.43
C LEU A 35 -4.87 -7.56 8.90
N GLN A 36 -5.81 -7.15 9.73
CA GLN A 36 -5.59 -6.94 11.17
C GLN A 36 -5.23 -8.25 11.90
N SER A 37 -5.88 -9.35 11.54
CA SER A 37 -5.53 -10.68 12.08
C SER A 37 -4.09 -11.07 11.73
N HIS A 38 -3.68 -10.78 10.49
CA HIS A 38 -2.30 -11.01 10.04
C HIS A 38 -1.31 -10.12 10.81
N ALA A 39 -1.59 -8.82 10.94
CA ALA A 39 -0.76 -7.90 11.69
C ALA A 39 -0.53 -8.38 13.13
N LYS A 40 -1.60 -8.78 13.81
CA LYS A 40 -1.53 -9.34 15.16
C LYS A 40 -0.69 -10.61 15.23
N LYS A 41 -0.83 -11.52 14.25
CA LYS A 41 -0.07 -12.79 14.20
C LYS A 41 1.43 -12.56 14.03
N HIS A 42 1.83 -11.48 13.35
CA HIS A 42 3.22 -11.17 13.02
C HIS A 42 3.80 -10.00 13.81
N ASP A 43 3.11 -9.54 14.85
CA ASP A 43 3.56 -8.54 15.83
C ASP A 43 3.97 -7.19 15.22
N TYR A 44 3.12 -6.62 14.34
CA TYR A 44 3.24 -5.25 13.86
C TYR A 44 1.91 -4.48 13.98
N ALA A 45 2.00 -3.16 14.12
CA ALA A 45 0.84 -2.29 14.11
C ALA A 45 0.47 -1.92 12.68
N LEU A 46 -0.79 -2.13 12.31
CA LEU A 46 -1.33 -1.78 10.99
C LEU A 46 -2.42 -0.74 11.15
N ASP A 47 -2.24 0.41 10.54
CA ASP A 47 -3.31 1.39 10.34
C ASP A 47 -3.82 1.30 8.91
N ILE A 48 -5.15 1.20 8.73
CA ILE A 48 -5.80 1.08 7.43
C ILE A 48 -6.61 2.33 7.18
N PHE A 49 -6.25 3.07 6.16
CA PHE A 49 -6.86 4.33 5.80
C PHE A 49 -7.49 4.27 4.41
N TYR A 50 -8.77 4.61 4.31
CA TYR A 50 -9.51 4.69 3.06
C TYR A 50 -9.84 6.14 2.72
N SER A 51 -9.61 6.54 1.48
CA SER A 51 -10.14 7.80 0.98
C SER A 51 -10.36 7.78 -0.54
N ASN A 52 -11.40 8.49 -0.95
CA ASN A 52 -11.64 8.83 -2.35
C ASN A 52 -11.02 10.19 -2.74
N ILE A 53 -10.40 10.88 -1.78
CA ILE A 53 -9.84 12.22 -1.94
C ILE A 53 -8.32 12.13 -1.82
N GLU A 54 -7.61 12.49 -2.90
CA GLU A 54 -6.14 12.40 -2.95
C GLU A 54 -5.47 13.22 -1.84
N GLY A 55 -5.97 14.43 -1.57
CA GLY A 55 -5.43 15.30 -0.53
C GLY A 55 -5.53 14.72 0.88
N GLU A 56 -6.57 13.93 1.18
CA GLU A 56 -6.69 13.23 2.47
C GLU A 56 -5.63 12.12 2.60
N ALA A 57 -5.37 11.38 1.52
CA ALA A 57 -4.31 10.39 1.50
C ALA A 57 -2.93 11.03 1.73
N ILE A 58 -2.66 12.18 1.09
CA ILE A 58 -1.46 12.97 1.29
C ILE A 58 -1.31 13.39 2.76
N ASN A 59 -2.36 13.98 3.34
CA ASN A 59 -2.35 14.43 4.73
C ASN A 59 -2.10 13.25 5.68
N ARG A 60 -2.74 12.09 5.44
CA ARG A 60 -2.55 10.90 6.28
C ARG A 60 -1.14 10.34 6.19
N ILE A 61 -0.51 10.38 5.01
CA ILE A 61 0.89 9.94 4.84
C ILE A 61 1.84 10.83 5.63
N TYR A 62 1.73 12.15 5.56
CA TYR A 62 2.57 13.06 6.35
C TYR A 62 2.33 12.89 7.86
N GLN A 63 1.07 12.75 8.27
CA GLN A 63 0.76 12.43 9.66
C GLN A 63 1.41 11.12 10.12
N ALA A 64 1.45 10.10 9.28
CA ALA A 64 2.11 8.83 9.61
C ALA A 64 3.62 9.01 9.82
N VAL A 65 4.28 9.88 9.06
CA VAL A 65 5.69 10.23 9.29
C VAL A 65 5.86 10.83 10.69
N ASP A 66 5.01 11.78 11.06
CA ASP A 66 5.07 12.45 12.38
C ASP A 66 4.76 11.46 13.52
N GLU A 67 3.89 10.49 13.29
CA GLU A 67 3.52 9.43 14.23
C GLU A 67 4.56 8.28 14.32
N GLY A 68 5.64 8.35 13.52
CA GLY A 68 6.72 7.37 13.52
C GLY A 68 6.36 6.04 12.87
N PHE A 69 5.58 6.07 11.79
CA PHE A 69 5.40 4.89 10.95
C PHE A 69 6.67 4.58 10.17
N GLU A 70 6.92 3.31 9.93
CA GLU A 70 8.16 2.81 9.34
C GLU A 70 7.99 2.31 7.89
N GLY A 71 6.74 2.19 7.41
CA GLY A 71 6.46 1.74 6.06
C GLY A 71 5.08 2.16 5.56
N LEU A 72 4.98 2.28 4.26
CA LEU A 72 3.75 2.59 3.52
C LEU A 72 3.45 1.46 2.55
N VAL A 73 2.26 0.90 2.66
CA VAL A 73 1.67 0.05 1.63
C VAL A 73 0.50 0.80 1.03
N MET A 74 0.37 0.84 -0.28
CA MET A 74 -0.77 1.50 -0.90
C MET A 74 -1.33 0.69 -2.07
N ASN A 75 -2.64 0.56 -2.09
CA ASN A 75 -3.37 0.25 -3.30
C ASN A 75 -3.94 1.57 -3.86
N PRO A 76 -3.31 2.16 -4.88
CA PRO A 76 -3.73 3.46 -5.40
C PRO A 76 -5.14 3.46 -5.97
N ALA A 77 -5.58 2.36 -6.55
CA ALA A 77 -6.90 2.21 -7.17
C ALA A 77 -7.20 3.36 -8.15
N GLY A 78 -8.19 4.23 -7.86
CA GLY A 78 -8.51 5.35 -8.74
C GLY A 78 -7.40 6.41 -8.85
N PHE A 79 -6.49 6.52 -7.88
CA PHE A 79 -5.34 7.43 -7.96
C PHE A 79 -4.26 6.97 -8.96
N THR A 80 -4.32 5.73 -9.42
CA THR A 80 -3.43 5.15 -10.44
C THR A 80 -3.24 6.03 -11.67
N TYR A 81 -4.32 6.70 -12.10
CA TYR A 81 -4.33 7.40 -13.38
C TYR A 81 -3.77 8.82 -13.35
N ALA A 82 -3.87 9.51 -12.20
CA ALA A 82 -3.55 10.93 -12.10
C ALA A 82 -3.04 11.35 -10.71
N GLY A 83 -2.59 10.43 -9.86
CA GLY A 83 -2.10 10.71 -8.50
C GLY A 83 -0.71 11.34 -8.48
N PHE A 84 -0.47 12.40 -9.25
CA PHE A 84 0.85 13.03 -9.34
C PHE A 84 1.23 13.80 -8.06
N ALA A 85 0.27 14.45 -7.40
CA ALA A 85 0.51 15.09 -6.12
C ALA A 85 0.80 14.05 -5.01
N LEU A 86 0.07 12.94 -5.02
CA LEU A 86 0.31 11.81 -4.12
C LEU A 86 1.69 11.18 -4.36
N LYS A 87 2.12 11.06 -5.62
CA LYS A 87 3.47 10.59 -5.98
C LYS A 87 4.56 11.49 -5.39
N ASP A 88 4.39 12.79 -5.50
CA ASP A 88 5.34 13.75 -4.93
C ASP A 88 5.38 13.67 -3.40
N CYS A 89 4.21 13.51 -2.77
CA CYS A 89 4.09 13.25 -1.34
C CYS A 89 4.86 11.98 -0.91
N VAL A 90 4.69 10.86 -1.61
CA VAL A 90 5.40 9.60 -1.30
C VAL A 90 6.91 9.80 -1.32
N LYS A 91 7.42 10.52 -2.32
CA LYS A 91 8.85 10.89 -2.38
C LYS A 91 9.27 11.77 -1.21
N GLY A 92 8.47 12.79 -0.88
CA GLY A 92 8.74 13.73 0.21
C GLY A 92 8.66 13.09 1.60
N ALA A 93 7.77 12.13 1.79
CA ALA A 93 7.59 11.42 3.05
C ALA A 93 8.78 10.53 3.43
N GLY A 94 9.50 9.99 2.42
CA GLY A 94 10.69 9.16 2.63
C GLY A 94 10.41 7.82 3.32
N LEU A 95 9.15 7.40 3.44
CA LEU A 95 8.80 6.06 3.91
C LEU A 95 9.04 5.03 2.80
N PRO A 96 9.62 3.86 3.10
CA PRO A 96 9.61 2.74 2.17
C PRO A 96 8.20 2.46 1.70
N TYR A 97 7.98 2.50 0.39
CA TYR A 97 6.65 2.36 -0.22
C TYR A 97 6.56 1.09 -1.06
N VAL A 98 5.57 0.26 -0.78
CA VAL A 98 5.20 -0.91 -1.60
C VAL A 98 3.84 -0.67 -2.23
N GLU A 99 3.80 -0.77 -3.56
CA GLU A 99 2.56 -0.65 -4.33
C GLU A 99 1.88 -2.00 -4.52
N VAL A 100 0.56 -2.04 -4.35
CA VAL A 100 -0.22 -3.26 -4.53
C VAL A 100 -1.46 -3.01 -5.40
N HIS A 101 -1.79 -4.00 -6.24
CA HIS A 101 -3.02 -4.00 -7.03
C HIS A 101 -3.66 -5.39 -7.01
N ILE A 102 -4.95 -5.46 -6.73
CA ILE A 102 -5.71 -6.72 -6.70
C ILE A 102 -5.75 -7.37 -8.08
N SER A 103 -5.97 -6.58 -9.12
CA SER A 103 -5.98 -7.04 -10.51
C SER A 103 -4.62 -6.87 -11.17
N ASN A 104 -4.29 -7.69 -12.16
CA ASN A 104 -3.09 -7.49 -12.97
C ASN A 104 -3.28 -6.26 -13.87
N ILE A 105 -2.78 -5.11 -13.42
CA ILE A 105 -2.92 -3.84 -14.13
C ILE A 105 -2.17 -3.84 -15.46
N ALA A 106 -1.01 -4.49 -15.55
CA ALA A 106 -0.24 -4.60 -16.79
C ALA A 106 -1.01 -5.36 -17.87
N LYS A 107 -1.67 -6.49 -17.50
CA LYS A 107 -2.53 -7.24 -18.43
C LYS A 107 -3.73 -6.42 -18.90
N ARG A 108 -4.15 -5.43 -18.13
CA ARG A 108 -5.27 -4.52 -18.46
C ARG A 108 -4.81 -3.27 -19.22
N GLY A 109 -3.54 -3.15 -19.56
CA GLY A 109 -2.98 -1.97 -20.21
C GLY A 109 -3.01 -0.71 -19.34
N ILE A 110 -3.05 -0.87 -18.01
CA ILE A 110 -3.08 0.25 -17.06
C ILE A 110 -1.67 0.49 -16.55
N HIS A 111 -1.24 1.74 -16.62
CA HIS A 111 0.01 2.22 -16.04
C HIS A 111 -0.28 3.07 -14.79
N CYS A 112 0.35 2.74 -13.67
CA CYS A 112 0.21 3.51 -12.45
C CYS A 112 1.31 4.57 -12.37
N VAL A 113 0.90 5.83 -12.18
CA VAL A 113 1.85 6.96 -12.08
C VAL A 113 2.71 6.92 -10.81
N LEU A 114 2.35 6.10 -9.80
CA LEU A 114 3.09 5.97 -8.55
C LEU A 114 4.14 4.84 -8.59
N SER A 115 4.08 3.94 -9.59
CA SER A 115 4.91 2.71 -9.57
C SER A 115 6.42 2.99 -9.58
N ASP A 116 6.86 4.06 -10.22
CA ASP A 116 8.29 4.40 -10.33
C ASP A 116 8.91 5.01 -9.05
N VAL A 117 8.10 5.26 -8.02
CA VAL A 117 8.55 5.70 -6.70
C VAL A 117 8.36 4.62 -5.64
N SER A 118 7.93 3.42 -6.02
CA SER A 118 7.79 2.28 -5.11
C SER A 118 9.07 1.46 -5.01
N GLU A 119 9.35 0.90 -3.82
CA GLU A 119 10.42 -0.10 -3.62
C GLU A 119 10.04 -1.45 -4.24
N GLY A 120 8.77 -1.71 -4.45
CA GLY A 120 8.27 -2.92 -5.07
C GLY A 120 6.81 -2.81 -5.47
N LEU A 121 6.45 -3.61 -6.49
CA LEU A 121 5.09 -3.67 -7.05
C LEU A 121 4.58 -5.11 -7.00
N ILE A 122 3.41 -5.31 -6.39
CA ILE A 122 2.68 -6.58 -6.42
C ILE A 122 1.34 -6.36 -7.11
N THR A 123 1.11 -7.10 -8.19
CA THR A 123 -0.08 -6.90 -9.04
C THR A 123 -0.65 -8.23 -9.50
N GLY A 124 -1.98 -8.36 -9.47
CA GLY A 124 -2.68 -9.55 -9.97
C GLY A 124 -3.20 -10.47 -8.88
N PHE A 125 -3.48 -11.74 -9.25
CA PHE A 125 -3.98 -12.82 -8.40
C PHE A 125 -5.43 -12.72 -7.94
N GLY A 126 -6.16 -11.64 -8.26
CA GLY A 126 -7.49 -11.32 -7.73
C GLY A 126 -8.59 -12.36 -7.89
N LYS A 127 -8.49 -13.29 -8.87
CA LYS A 127 -9.49 -14.37 -9.03
C LYS A 127 -9.02 -15.73 -8.50
N CYS A 128 -7.72 -15.94 -8.43
CA CYS A 128 -7.14 -17.26 -8.16
C CYS A 128 -6.63 -17.39 -6.73
N THR A 129 -6.53 -16.29 -5.99
CA THR A 129 -5.92 -16.26 -4.65
C THR A 129 -6.73 -15.33 -3.75
N PRO A 130 -6.92 -15.65 -2.48
CA PRO A 130 -7.52 -14.71 -1.54
C PRO A 130 -6.79 -13.38 -1.57
N ILE A 131 -7.52 -12.28 -1.59
CA ILE A 131 -6.97 -10.91 -1.68
C ILE A 131 -5.83 -10.68 -0.69
N PHE A 132 -5.96 -11.17 0.54
CA PHE A 132 -4.96 -11.01 1.59
C PHE A 132 -3.61 -11.66 1.26
N SER A 133 -3.54 -12.70 0.42
CA SER A 133 -2.26 -13.32 0.03
C SER A 133 -1.41 -12.42 -0.86
N VAL A 134 -2.01 -11.45 -1.51
CA VAL A 134 -1.30 -10.39 -2.25
C VAL A 134 -0.70 -9.36 -1.29
N TRP A 135 -1.40 -9.07 -0.18
CA TRP A 135 -1.00 -8.05 0.80
C TRP A 135 0.07 -8.54 1.78
N MET A 136 0.03 -9.82 2.13
CA MET A 136 0.93 -10.44 3.11
C MET A 136 2.43 -10.29 2.78
N PRO A 137 2.89 -10.57 1.54
CA PRO A 137 4.28 -10.37 1.18
C PRO A 137 4.73 -8.91 1.26
N CYS A 138 3.83 -7.97 0.92
CA CYS A 138 4.11 -6.54 0.98
C CYS A 138 4.41 -6.06 2.39
N LEU A 139 3.59 -6.47 3.35
CA LEU A 139 3.77 -6.10 4.75
C LEU A 139 5.11 -6.63 5.29
N ARG A 140 5.50 -7.85 4.92
CA ARG A 140 6.82 -8.41 5.28
C ARG A 140 7.99 -7.67 4.64
N SER A 141 7.81 -7.17 3.42
CA SER A 141 8.86 -6.40 2.74
C SER A 141 9.14 -5.07 3.45
N CYS A 142 8.09 -4.44 4.01
CA CYS A 142 8.24 -3.25 4.83
C CYS A 142 8.97 -3.54 6.17
N GLU A 143 8.77 -4.73 6.77
CA GLU A 143 9.48 -5.13 8.00
C GLU A 143 10.99 -5.30 7.80
N HIS A 144 11.43 -5.64 6.60
CA HIS A 144 12.84 -5.91 6.26
C HIS A 144 13.51 -4.76 5.50
N GLY A 145 12.92 -3.56 5.55
CA GLY A 145 13.54 -2.35 5.00
C GLY A 145 14.99 -2.28 5.47
N ASP A 146 15.89 -2.50 4.54
CA ASP A 146 17.33 -2.68 4.77
C ASP A 146 17.92 -1.43 5.45
N ARG A 147 18.25 -1.57 6.73
CA ARG A 147 19.03 -0.56 7.48
C ARG A 147 20.47 -0.42 6.95
N SER A 148 20.84 -1.13 5.88
CA SER A 148 22.18 -1.07 5.30
C SER A 148 22.44 0.23 4.55
N ARG A 149 21.41 1.02 4.22
CA ARG A 149 21.59 2.30 3.49
C ARG A 149 22.08 3.46 4.37
N ASP A 150 22.06 3.33 5.69
CA ASP A 150 22.52 4.41 6.60
C ASP A 150 24.04 4.47 6.75
N LEU A 151 24.78 3.44 6.37
CA LEU A 151 26.24 3.43 6.50
C LEU A 151 26.97 4.15 5.36
N ASP A 152 26.35 4.25 4.18
CA ASP A 152 26.97 4.96 3.03
C ASP A 152 26.70 6.47 3.03
N ARG A 153 25.72 6.95 3.79
CA ARG A 153 25.47 8.40 3.96
C ARG A 153 26.38 9.07 5.00
N ALA A 154 27.01 8.32 5.85
CA ALA A 154 27.88 8.85 6.92
C ALA A 154 29.32 9.11 6.50
N GLY A 155 29.72 8.85 5.26
CA GLY A 155 31.00 9.29 4.71
C GLY A 155 32.24 8.87 5.50
N LEU A 156 32.25 7.66 6.11
CA LEU A 156 33.40 7.12 6.82
C LEU A 156 34.06 6.02 5.98
N ARG A 157 34.85 6.44 5.02
CA ARG A 157 36.04 5.77 4.52
C ARG A 157 37.15 6.79 4.33
#